data_a6b6fa08d452f4884fded233bac67860
#
_entry.id   a6b6fa08d452f4884fded233bac67860
#
_cell.length_a   1.000
_cell.length_b   1.000
_cell.length_c   1.000
_cell.angle_alpha   90.00
_cell.angle_beta   90.00
_cell.angle_gamma   90.00
#
_symmetry.space_group_name_H-M   'P 1'
#
loop_
_entity.id
_entity.type
_entity.pdbx_description
1 polymer ?
#
loop_
_entity_poly.entity_id
_entity_poly.type
_entity_poly.pdbx_seq_one_letter_code
_entity_poly.pdbx_strand_id
1 'polypeptide(L)'
;MKTLGRLFMKKTILSLLSAVALFSTAFISTASADNYTLRIGTGHPSAPTPYVRNLENVFVPSVVERVAAETDHNIKFIEAYGGTIAGVFDTLEAVEKGLLDIGAYCVCFETAKLLPLNFDYFVPFTTGDLHKIHKVKSALIAKYPELIADLSEKYNQVYLPGLSGFDDYGVGTVEPWKNAVELKGRKIVAAGPNLPWVELFGAIPVTSTLPTMYNDMATGVAEGTVIFPTAHGGGYKFFEVAPYWTVTGFGAMNQNILTINADTAAKLPADVMKIIEEEALVYGIAVNEDASVNYYKGLAKLVEEGQKRGLSDTVYYLPIEQQAIWAEELKDWPNQRANDILNEYGIDAIKIMDEYMDMMEEEGHVWPVRYEFKKL
;
A
#
# COMPACT_ATOMS: atom_id res chain seq x y z
N MET A 1 99.16 -25.97 -35.88
CA MET A 1 98.03 -26.84 -35.91
C MET A 1 97.49 -26.90 -34.50
N LYS A 2 96.24 -26.57 -34.24
CA LYS A 2 95.57 -26.37 -32.95
C LYS A 2 95.51 -24.93 -32.53
N THR A 3 94.34 -24.52 -32.27
CA THR A 3 93.77 -23.33 -31.61
C THR A 3 93.14 -22.29 -32.55
N LEU A 4 91.89 -22.58 -32.92
CA LEU A 4 90.95 -21.54 -33.24
C LEU A 4 89.51 -22.18 -33.06
N GLY A 5 88.90 -21.89 -31.93
CA GLY A 5 87.58 -22.51 -31.67
C GLY A 5 86.98 -22.19 -30.29
N ARG A 6 87.11 -20.97 -29.82
CA ARG A 6 86.44 -20.61 -28.54
C ARG A 6 86.19 -19.12 -28.43
N LEU A 7 85.49 -18.54 -29.37
CA LEU A 7 85.06 -17.11 -29.18
C LEU A 7 83.80 -16.71 -29.90
N PHE A 8 82.87 -17.62 -30.13
CA PHE A 8 81.60 -17.27 -30.84
C PHE A 8 80.36 -17.79 -30.14
N MET A 9 80.38 -18.02 -28.81
CA MET A 9 79.20 -18.61 -28.14
C MET A 9 78.83 -17.89 -26.80
N LYS A 10 78.96 -16.55 -26.77
CA LYS A 10 78.54 -15.75 -25.61
C LYS A 10 77.78 -14.45 -25.93
N LYS A 11 77.21 -14.28 -27.12
CA LYS A 11 76.46 -13.06 -27.48
C LYS A 11 75.07 -13.29 -27.99
N THR A 12 74.51 -14.50 -27.87
CA THR A 12 73.13 -14.81 -28.41
C THR A 12 72.14 -15.27 -27.36
N ILE A 13 72.41 -15.09 -26.04
CA ILE A 13 71.42 -15.47 -24.98
C ILE A 13 70.93 -14.24 -24.17
N LEU A 14 71.24 -13.02 -24.58
CA LEU A 14 70.75 -11.83 -23.84
C LEU A 14 69.74 -10.97 -24.57
N SER A 15 69.04 -11.50 -25.60
CA SER A 15 68.03 -10.75 -26.38
C SER A 15 66.72 -11.45 -26.48
N LEU A 16 66.42 -12.47 -25.63
CA LEU A 16 65.10 -13.15 -25.64
C LEU A 16 64.36 -13.05 -24.29
N LEU A 17 64.75 -12.17 -23.39
CA LEU A 17 64.08 -11.97 -22.06
C LEU A 17 63.42 -10.59 -21.88
N SER A 18 63.23 -9.81 -22.95
CA SER A 18 62.66 -8.45 -22.88
C SER A 18 61.37 -8.23 -23.68
N ALA A 19 60.62 -9.28 -24.00
CA ALA A 19 59.39 -9.17 -24.83
C ALA A 19 58.18 -9.91 -24.27
N VAL A 20 58.10 -10.14 -22.95
CA VAL A 20 56.89 -10.73 -22.30
C VAL A 20 56.43 -9.89 -21.09
N ALA A 21 56.62 -8.60 -21.13
CA ALA A 21 56.01 -7.70 -20.15
C ALA A 21 55.41 -6.53 -20.91
N LEU A 22 54.12 -6.60 -21.24
CA LEU A 22 53.21 -5.48 -21.54
C LEU A 22 52.11 -5.91 -22.51
N PHE A 23 51.20 -6.78 -22.03
CA PHE A 23 49.83 -6.80 -22.52
C PHE A 23 48.90 -7.37 -21.44
N SER A 24 49.01 -6.83 -20.22
CA SER A 24 47.86 -6.81 -19.33
C SER A 24 47.02 -5.60 -19.76
N THR A 25 46.35 -5.67 -20.89
CA THR A 25 45.21 -4.82 -21.17
C THR A 25 44.17 -5.21 -20.13
N ALA A 26 44.09 -4.43 -19.05
CA ALA A 26 42.91 -4.36 -18.25
C ALA A 26 41.74 -4.09 -19.23
N PHE A 27 40.92 -5.09 -19.46
CA PHE A 27 39.55 -4.84 -19.95
C PHE A 27 38.90 -4.02 -18.83
N ILE A 28 39.09 -2.70 -18.88
CA ILE A 28 38.16 -1.78 -18.26
C ILE A 28 36.90 -2.00 -19.07
N SER A 29 36.03 -2.90 -18.56
CA SER A 29 34.65 -2.95 -18.97
C SER A 29 34.12 -1.55 -18.68
N THR A 30 34.05 -0.71 -19.70
CA THR A 30 33.30 0.53 -19.61
C THR A 30 31.87 0.06 -19.40
N ALA A 31 31.41 0.06 -18.14
CA ALA A 31 30.01 -0.07 -17.85
C ALA A 31 29.32 1.01 -18.68
N SER A 32 28.55 0.59 -19.66
CA SER A 32 27.75 1.52 -20.45
C SER A 32 26.71 2.09 -19.51
N ALA A 33 26.67 3.39 -19.38
CA ALA A 33 25.58 4.06 -18.65
C ALA A 33 24.28 3.78 -19.39
N ASP A 34 23.45 2.89 -18.84
CA ASP A 34 22.15 2.59 -19.43
C ASP A 34 21.09 3.59 -18.93
N ASN A 35 20.16 3.92 -19.82
CA ASN A 35 19.06 4.82 -19.51
C ASN A 35 17.76 4.01 -19.46
N TYR A 36 17.15 3.93 -18.28
CA TYR A 36 15.88 3.24 -18.07
C TYR A 36 14.72 4.22 -18.10
N THR A 37 13.62 3.83 -18.71
CA THR A 37 12.37 4.59 -18.68
C THR A 37 11.27 3.68 -18.19
N LEU A 38 10.72 3.98 -17.01
CA LEU A 38 9.66 3.19 -16.39
C LEU A 38 8.35 3.99 -16.36
N ARG A 39 7.25 3.31 -16.59
CA ARG A 39 5.90 3.86 -16.41
C ARG A 39 5.44 3.51 -15.01
N ILE A 40 5.16 4.52 -14.20
CA ILE A 40 4.60 4.37 -12.86
C ILE A 40 3.18 4.93 -12.82
N GLY A 41 2.25 4.20 -12.22
CA GLY A 41 0.87 4.65 -12.25
C GLY A 41 -0.05 4.06 -11.20
N THR A 42 -1.25 4.65 -11.15
CA THR A 42 -2.34 4.27 -10.26
C THR A 42 -3.66 4.83 -10.76
N GLY A 43 -4.78 4.21 -10.33
CA GLY A 43 -6.12 4.70 -10.63
C GLY A 43 -6.56 5.95 -9.87
N HIS A 44 -5.96 6.28 -8.73
CA HIS A 44 -6.30 7.48 -7.96
C HIS A 44 -5.47 8.71 -8.39
N PRO A 45 -6.04 9.93 -8.27
CA PRO A 45 -5.33 11.17 -8.53
C PRO A 45 -4.33 11.52 -7.42
N SER A 46 -3.25 12.25 -7.77
CA SER A 46 -2.16 12.58 -6.84
C SER A 46 -2.62 13.51 -5.70
N ALA A 47 -3.13 14.67 -6.01
CA ALA A 47 -3.35 15.73 -5.02
C ALA A 47 -4.19 15.32 -3.79
N PRO A 48 -5.36 14.66 -3.92
CA PRO A 48 -6.19 14.31 -2.77
C PRO A 48 -5.78 13.01 -2.07
N THR A 49 -4.86 12.21 -2.65
CA THR A 49 -4.60 10.84 -2.19
C THR A 49 -3.17 10.70 -1.68
N PRO A 50 -2.95 10.49 -0.35
CA PRO A 50 -1.61 10.46 0.24
C PRO A 50 -0.63 9.52 -0.45
N TYR A 51 -1.03 8.27 -0.72
CA TYR A 51 -0.12 7.30 -1.33
C TYR A 51 0.31 7.69 -2.76
N VAL A 52 -0.56 8.36 -3.54
CA VAL A 52 -0.21 8.83 -4.89
C VAL A 52 0.65 10.09 -4.83
N ARG A 53 0.30 11.03 -3.94
CA ARG A 53 1.09 12.25 -3.73
C ARG A 53 2.53 11.94 -3.32
N ASN A 54 2.73 10.92 -2.51
CA ASN A 54 4.07 10.49 -2.11
C ASN A 54 4.81 9.67 -3.18
N LEU A 55 4.11 9.03 -4.14
CA LEU A 55 4.80 8.53 -5.35
C LEU A 55 5.45 9.69 -6.11
N GLU A 56 4.66 10.74 -6.38
CA GLU A 56 5.09 11.92 -7.14
C GLU A 56 6.18 12.74 -6.42
N ASN A 57 6.05 12.94 -5.11
CA ASN A 57 6.90 13.89 -4.39
C ASN A 57 8.02 13.25 -3.57
N VAL A 58 7.99 11.93 -3.33
CA VAL A 58 8.99 11.21 -2.55
C VAL A 58 9.62 10.12 -3.38
N PHE A 59 8.88 9.08 -3.76
CA PHE A 59 9.45 7.89 -4.40
C PHE A 59 10.16 8.19 -5.72
N VAL A 60 9.47 8.81 -6.67
CA VAL A 60 10.00 9.09 -8.01
C VAL A 60 11.24 9.97 -7.94
N PRO A 61 11.24 11.13 -7.25
CA PRO A 61 12.42 11.99 -7.17
C PRO A 61 13.62 11.28 -6.50
N SER A 62 13.39 10.57 -5.38
CA SER A 62 14.46 9.90 -4.64
C SER A 62 15.11 8.78 -5.45
N VAL A 63 14.32 7.95 -6.14
CA VAL A 63 14.87 6.90 -7.01
C VAL A 63 15.71 7.52 -8.13
N VAL A 64 15.22 8.58 -8.79
CA VAL A 64 15.96 9.25 -9.87
C VAL A 64 17.29 9.82 -9.37
N GLU A 65 17.25 10.52 -8.23
CA GLU A 65 18.45 11.12 -7.63
C GLU A 65 19.48 10.07 -7.22
N ARG A 66 19.04 9.02 -6.49
CA ARG A 66 19.93 7.99 -5.98
C ARG A 66 20.53 7.13 -7.07
N VAL A 67 19.75 6.73 -8.08
CA VAL A 67 20.27 5.96 -9.21
C VAL A 67 21.37 6.74 -9.93
N ALA A 68 21.17 8.03 -10.20
CA ALA A 68 22.17 8.87 -10.83
C ALA A 68 23.42 9.13 -9.97
N ALA A 69 23.26 9.15 -8.64
CA ALA A 69 24.35 9.43 -7.71
C ALA A 69 25.15 8.18 -7.29
N GLU A 70 24.49 7.01 -7.20
CA GLU A 70 25.07 5.80 -6.59
C GLU A 70 25.39 4.70 -7.62
N THR A 71 24.99 4.86 -8.90
CA THR A 71 25.23 3.88 -9.97
C THR A 71 25.77 4.54 -11.23
N ASP A 72 26.18 3.73 -12.21
CA ASP A 72 26.55 4.21 -13.55
C ASP A 72 25.34 4.35 -14.49
N HIS A 73 24.09 4.30 -13.96
CA HIS A 73 22.84 4.27 -14.72
C HIS A 73 22.04 5.55 -14.52
N ASN A 74 21.06 5.75 -15.41
CA ASN A 74 20.03 6.78 -15.26
C ASN A 74 18.65 6.15 -15.36
N ILE A 75 17.71 6.65 -14.57
CA ILE A 75 16.31 6.26 -14.62
C ILE A 75 15.41 7.49 -14.73
N LYS A 76 14.34 7.37 -15.49
CA LYS A 76 13.27 8.37 -15.54
C LYS A 76 11.93 7.67 -15.47
N PHE A 77 10.92 8.37 -14.98
CA PHE A 77 9.56 7.88 -14.91
C PHE A 77 8.64 8.63 -15.88
N ILE A 78 7.69 7.87 -16.44
CA ILE A 78 6.49 8.39 -17.08
C ILE A 78 5.37 8.16 -16.07
N GLU A 79 4.91 9.24 -15.47
CA GLU A 79 3.93 9.20 -14.38
C GLU A 79 2.51 9.20 -14.95
N ALA A 80 1.70 8.23 -14.53
CA ALA A 80 0.36 7.96 -15.04
C ALA A 80 -0.64 7.81 -13.89
N TYR A 81 -0.97 8.92 -13.24
CA TYR A 81 -1.91 8.97 -12.13
C TYR A 81 -3.34 9.30 -12.57
N GLY A 82 -4.31 9.08 -11.69
CA GLY A 82 -5.71 9.42 -11.91
C GLY A 82 -6.40 8.59 -12.99
N GLY A 83 -5.94 7.36 -13.20
CA GLY A 83 -6.55 6.46 -14.17
C GLY A 83 -6.18 6.72 -15.63
N THR A 84 -5.11 7.46 -15.90
CA THR A 84 -4.69 7.78 -17.27
C THR A 84 -4.25 6.55 -18.08
N ILE A 85 -3.74 5.51 -17.43
CA ILE A 85 -3.43 4.20 -18.05
C ILE A 85 -4.38 3.13 -17.51
N ALA A 86 -4.61 3.09 -16.19
CA ALA A 86 -5.42 2.07 -15.56
C ALA A 86 -6.25 2.65 -14.42
N GLY A 87 -7.53 2.32 -14.35
CA GLY A 87 -8.43 2.66 -13.27
C GLY A 87 -8.09 1.94 -11.96
N VAL A 88 -8.84 2.25 -10.89
CA VAL A 88 -8.60 1.67 -9.54
C VAL A 88 -8.81 0.15 -9.50
N PHE A 89 -9.63 -0.40 -10.40
CA PHE A 89 -9.91 -1.83 -10.53
C PHE A 89 -9.06 -2.53 -11.61
N ASP A 90 -8.16 -1.80 -12.28
CA ASP A 90 -7.40 -2.31 -13.42
C ASP A 90 -5.89 -2.19 -13.23
N THR A 91 -5.43 -1.59 -12.11
CA THR A 91 -4.00 -1.29 -11.90
C THR A 91 -3.18 -2.57 -11.75
N LEU A 92 -3.71 -3.60 -11.08
CA LEU A 92 -3.05 -4.91 -10.96
C LEU A 92 -2.77 -5.51 -12.35
N GLU A 93 -3.79 -5.59 -13.22
CA GLU A 93 -3.64 -6.13 -14.57
C GLU A 93 -2.76 -5.26 -15.47
N ALA A 94 -2.75 -3.96 -15.24
CA ALA A 94 -1.88 -3.07 -16.00
C ALA A 94 -0.40 -3.32 -15.70
N VAL A 95 -0.06 -3.64 -14.44
CA VAL A 95 1.29 -4.06 -14.06
C VAL A 95 1.58 -5.47 -14.56
N GLU A 96 0.66 -6.42 -14.36
CA GLU A 96 0.78 -7.80 -14.84
C GLU A 96 1.14 -7.87 -16.33
N LYS A 97 0.43 -7.08 -17.15
CA LYS A 97 0.61 -7.04 -18.61
C LYS A 97 1.72 -6.10 -19.08
N GLY A 98 2.43 -5.45 -18.17
CA GLY A 98 3.49 -4.50 -18.49
C GLY A 98 2.99 -3.23 -19.18
N LEU A 99 1.74 -2.83 -19.01
CA LEU A 99 1.24 -1.49 -19.39
C LEU A 99 1.80 -0.43 -18.43
N LEU A 100 1.92 -0.79 -17.16
CA LEU A 100 2.70 -0.10 -16.15
C LEU A 100 3.89 -0.97 -15.78
N ASP A 101 5.05 -0.36 -15.56
CA ASP A 101 6.24 -1.01 -15.04
C ASP A 101 6.18 -1.09 -13.52
N ILE A 102 5.69 -0.03 -12.86
CA ILE A 102 5.43 0.04 -11.42
C ILE A 102 3.99 0.49 -11.20
N GLY A 103 3.29 -0.18 -10.29
CA GLY A 103 1.93 0.18 -9.90
C GLY A 103 1.78 0.33 -8.40
N ALA A 104 1.04 1.37 -7.97
CA ALA A 104 0.59 1.51 -6.61
C ALA A 104 -0.93 1.38 -6.55
N TYR A 105 -1.45 0.50 -5.72
CA TYR A 105 -2.89 0.26 -5.64
C TYR A 105 -3.32 -0.30 -4.29
N CYS A 106 -4.59 -0.05 -3.94
CA CYS A 106 -5.20 -0.68 -2.78
C CYS A 106 -5.59 -2.11 -3.13
N VAL A 107 -5.11 -3.09 -2.36
CA VAL A 107 -5.56 -4.49 -2.49
C VAL A 107 -7.05 -4.65 -2.18
N CYS A 108 -7.67 -3.64 -1.57
CA CYS A 108 -9.09 -3.59 -1.30
C CYS A 108 -9.97 -3.64 -2.58
N PHE A 109 -9.46 -3.21 -3.73
CA PHE A 109 -10.14 -3.32 -5.02
C PHE A 109 -9.91 -4.68 -5.70
N GLU A 110 -8.97 -5.47 -5.18
CA GLU A 110 -8.58 -6.78 -5.70
C GLU A 110 -8.90 -7.92 -4.71
N THR A 111 -9.94 -7.76 -3.90
CA THR A 111 -10.27 -8.71 -2.82
C THR A 111 -10.44 -10.15 -3.33
N ALA A 112 -11.01 -10.33 -4.53
CA ALA A 112 -11.18 -11.66 -5.11
C ALA A 112 -9.88 -12.31 -5.60
N LYS A 113 -8.84 -11.51 -5.91
CA LYS A 113 -7.55 -11.99 -6.43
C LYS A 113 -6.47 -12.04 -5.37
N LEU A 114 -6.53 -11.10 -4.41
CA LEU A 114 -5.55 -10.92 -3.34
C LEU A 114 -6.24 -11.05 -1.98
N LEU A 115 -7.15 -12.03 -1.84
CA LEU A 115 -7.89 -12.26 -0.61
C LEU A 115 -7.01 -12.39 0.63
N PRO A 116 -5.88 -13.13 0.60
CA PRO A 116 -5.00 -13.25 1.75
C PRO A 116 -4.42 -11.93 2.24
N LEU A 117 -4.09 -11.00 1.34
CA LEU A 117 -3.56 -9.68 1.71
C LEU A 117 -4.59 -8.74 2.34
N ASN A 118 -5.87 -9.06 2.21
CA ASN A 118 -6.96 -8.28 2.79
C ASN A 118 -7.33 -8.71 4.22
N PHE A 119 -6.56 -9.59 4.86
CA PHE A 119 -6.91 -10.20 6.14
C PHE A 119 -7.22 -9.18 7.25
N ASP A 120 -6.54 -8.04 7.29
CA ASP A 120 -6.76 -6.99 8.29
C ASP A 120 -8.08 -6.22 8.09
N TYR A 121 -8.60 -6.10 6.86
CA TYR A 121 -9.98 -5.60 6.64
C TYR A 121 -11.04 -6.50 7.28
N PHE A 122 -10.71 -7.78 7.46
CA PHE A 122 -11.64 -8.72 8.06
C PHE A 122 -11.61 -8.70 9.60
N VAL A 123 -10.75 -7.85 10.19
CA VAL A 123 -10.63 -7.62 11.64
C VAL A 123 -10.84 -6.14 11.96
N PRO A 124 -12.06 -5.58 11.72
CA PRO A 124 -12.33 -4.18 12.07
C PRO A 124 -12.33 -3.95 13.57
N PHE A 125 -12.37 -2.68 13.97
CA PHE A 125 -12.23 -2.19 15.33
C PHE A 125 -10.79 -2.31 15.88
N THR A 126 -9.83 -2.21 15.00
CA THR A 126 -8.41 -2.11 15.31
C THR A 126 -8.00 -0.67 15.68
N THR A 127 -6.72 -0.41 15.88
CA THR A 127 -6.23 0.95 16.20
C THR A 127 -6.30 1.90 15.00
N GLY A 128 -6.53 3.19 15.26
CA GLY A 128 -6.35 4.26 14.27
C GLY A 128 -4.88 4.67 14.02
N ASP A 129 -3.94 4.06 14.73
CA ASP A 129 -2.50 4.36 14.61
C ASP A 129 -1.88 3.59 13.44
N LEU A 130 -1.68 4.27 12.31
CA LEU A 130 -1.09 3.70 11.10
C LEU A 130 0.31 3.14 11.31
N HIS A 131 1.11 3.69 12.22
CA HIS A 131 2.47 3.19 12.47
C HIS A 131 2.43 1.81 13.14
N LYS A 132 1.49 1.60 14.07
CA LYS A 132 1.28 0.28 14.70
C LYS A 132 0.77 -0.73 13.69
N ILE A 133 -0.25 -0.38 12.90
CA ILE A 133 -0.77 -1.24 11.84
C ILE A 133 0.33 -1.62 10.85
N HIS A 134 1.11 -0.64 10.38
CA HIS A 134 2.23 -0.88 9.46
C HIS A 134 3.27 -1.85 10.05
N LYS A 135 3.66 -1.62 11.31
CA LYS A 135 4.62 -2.48 12.03
C LYS A 135 4.13 -3.93 12.07
N VAL A 136 2.89 -4.13 12.52
CA VAL A 136 2.31 -5.47 12.70
C VAL A 136 2.11 -6.16 11.35
N LYS A 137 1.49 -5.50 10.38
CA LYS A 137 1.23 -6.10 9.06
C LYS A 137 2.51 -6.41 8.30
N SER A 138 3.51 -5.53 8.33
CA SER A 138 4.83 -5.78 7.72
C SER A 138 5.53 -6.98 8.35
N ALA A 139 5.46 -7.12 9.68
CA ALA A 139 6.01 -8.28 10.38
C ALA A 139 5.30 -9.58 10.00
N LEU A 140 3.98 -9.55 9.85
CA LEU A 140 3.19 -10.72 9.42
C LEU A 140 3.49 -11.09 7.96
N ILE A 141 3.61 -10.13 7.04
CA ILE A 141 4.01 -10.40 5.65
C ILE A 141 5.42 -11.02 5.60
N ALA A 142 6.36 -10.52 6.41
CA ALA A 142 7.70 -11.09 6.48
C ALA A 142 7.71 -12.51 7.06
N LYS A 143 6.84 -12.79 8.04
CA LYS A 143 6.72 -14.11 8.67
C LYS A 143 5.95 -15.13 7.82
N TYR A 144 4.97 -14.67 7.05
CA TYR A 144 4.07 -15.45 6.22
C TYR A 144 4.14 -14.95 4.76
N PRO A 145 5.26 -15.23 4.04
CA PRO A 145 5.45 -14.74 2.67
C PRO A 145 4.40 -15.26 1.69
N GLU A 146 3.69 -16.34 2.02
CA GLU A 146 2.55 -16.85 1.26
C GLU A 146 1.41 -15.84 1.11
N LEU A 147 1.31 -14.83 1.99
CA LEU A 147 0.33 -13.74 1.88
C LEU A 147 0.48 -12.92 0.59
N ILE A 148 1.70 -12.85 0.04
CA ILE A 148 2.02 -12.08 -1.18
C ILE A 148 2.42 -12.97 -2.36
N ALA A 149 2.42 -14.30 -2.20
CA ALA A 149 2.93 -15.23 -3.21
C ALA A 149 2.21 -15.11 -4.56
N ASP A 150 0.90 -14.89 -4.56
CA ASP A 150 0.10 -14.73 -5.76
C ASP A 150 0.56 -13.58 -6.67
N LEU A 151 1.17 -12.53 -6.12
CA LEU A 151 1.72 -11.43 -6.92
C LEU A 151 2.75 -11.94 -7.93
N SER A 152 3.66 -12.81 -7.49
CA SER A 152 4.68 -13.39 -8.39
C SER A 152 4.19 -14.63 -9.13
N GLU A 153 3.41 -15.48 -8.51
CA GLU A 153 2.99 -16.77 -9.06
C GLU A 153 1.89 -16.65 -10.13
N LYS A 154 0.96 -15.68 -9.93
CA LYS A 154 -0.22 -15.52 -10.79
C LYS A 154 -0.23 -14.22 -11.58
N TYR A 155 0.35 -13.15 -11.06
CA TYR A 155 0.18 -11.79 -11.60
C TYR A 155 1.47 -11.16 -12.14
N ASN A 156 2.56 -11.93 -12.30
CA ASN A 156 3.82 -11.45 -12.87
C ASN A 156 4.34 -10.16 -12.22
N GLN A 157 4.25 -10.07 -10.88
CA GLN A 157 4.65 -8.87 -10.13
C GLN A 157 5.60 -9.23 -8.98
N VAL A 158 6.55 -8.34 -8.72
CA VAL A 158 7.39 -8.37 -7.53
C VAL A 158 6.84 -7.34 -6.55
N TYR A 159 6.56 -7.77 -5.32
CA TYR A 159 6.19 -6.87 -4.23
C TYR A 159 7.39 -5.99 -3.86
N LEU A 160 7.19 -4.68 -3.84
CA LEU A 160 8.13 -3.72 -3.29
C LEU A 160 7.70 -3.38 -1.85
N PRO A 161 8.62 -3.21 -0.89
CA PRO A 161 8.28 -3.02 0.52
C PRO A 161 7.72 -1.61 0.83
N GLY A 162 6.80 -1.14 -0.02
CA GLY A 162 6.13 0.16 0.05
C GLY A 162 4.73 0.09 0.65
N LEU A 163 4.51 -0.83 1.60
CA LEU A 163 3.23 -0.98 2.27
C LEU A 163 2.82 0.32 2.95
N SER A 164 1.60 0.78 2.66
CA SER A 164 1.06 2.01 3.24
C SER A 164 -0.46 1.94 3.39
N GLY A 165 -1.05 2.91 4.08
CA GLY A 165 -2.45 2.80 4.43
C GLY A 165 -3.25 4.08 4.33
N PHE A 166 -4.50 3.92 4.76
CA PHE A 166 -5.46 4.98 5.00
C PHE A 166 -5.65 5.14 6.50
N ASP A 167 -5.83 6.39 6.93
CA ASP A 167 -6.09 6.75 8.32
C ASP A 167 -7.40 6.15 8.86
N ASP A 168 -7.66 6.35 10.16
CA ASP A 168 -8.74 5.73 10.92
C ASP A 168 -10.11 5.86 10.24
N TYR A 169 -10.69 4.74 9.87
CA TYR A 169 -12.00 4.69 9.22
C TYR A 169 -13.12 5.05 10.19
N GLY A 170 -14.07 5.79 9.68
CA GLY A 170 -15.29 6.17 10.39
C GLY A 170 -16.45 6.32 9.43
N VAL A 171 -17.53 6.92 9.93
CA VAL A 171 -18.76 7.11 9.14
C VAL A 171 -19.11 8.59 9.04
N GLY A 172 -19.10 9.11 7.80
CA GLY A 172 -19.66 10.43 7.48
C GLY A 172 -21.11 10.32 7.06
N THR A 173 -21.99 11.21 7.56
CA THR A 173 -23.42 11.16 7.25
C THR A 173 -24.02 12.53 6.96
N VAL A 174 -25.11 12.53 6.18
CA VAL A 174 -25.92 13.72 5.89
C VAL A 174 -26.63 14.21 7.17
N GLU A 175 -27.18 13.29 7.94
CA GLU A 175 -27.85 13.56 9.22
C GLU A 175 -27.07 12.92 10.37
N PRO A 176 -27.00 13.60 11.54
CA PRO A 176 -26.23 13.09 12.69
C PRO A 176 -26.84 11.80 13.25
N TRP A 177 -26.00 11.05 13.98
CA TRP A 177 -26.38 9.89 14.76
C TRP A 177 -25.43 9.74 15.95
N LYS A 178 -25.89 9.07 17.01
CA LYS A 178 -25.10 8.87 18.24
C LYS A 178 -25.11 7.44 18.76
N ASN A 179 -26.08 6.65 18.34
CA ASN A 179 -26.18 5.23 18.69
C ASN A 179 -26.02 4.39 17.43
N ALA A 180 -25.20 3.36 17.49
CA ALA A 180 -24.90 2.51 16.33
C ALA A 180 -26.18 2.02 15.61
N VAL A 181 -27.21 1.66 16.37
CA VAL A 181 -28.49 1.17 15.82
C VAL A 181 -29.23 2.15 14.91
N GLU A 182 -28.94 3.45 15.00
CA GLU A 182 -29.54 4.48 14.13
C GLU A 182 -29.05 4.41 12.67
N LEU A 183 -28.00 3.66 12.40
CA LEU A 183 -27.51 3.39 11.04
C LEU A 183 -28.30 2.27 10.34
N LYS A 184 -29.07 1.45 11.08
CA LYS A 184 -29.86 0.36 10.48
C LYS A 184 -30.86 0.93 9.48
N GLY A 185 -30.82 0.39 8.26
CA GLY A 185 -31.65 0.82 7.13
C GLY A 185 -31.17 2.06 6.38
N ARG A 186 -30.15 2.80 6.85
CA ARG A 186 -29.57 3.90 6.08
C ARG A 186 -28.72 3.35 4.94
N LYS A 187 -28.71 4.05 3.81
CA LYS A 187 -27.87 3.75 2.66
C LYS A 187 -26.47 4.32 2.88
N ILE A 188 -25.49 3.45 3.02
CA ILE A 188 -24.10 3.84 3.32
C ILE A 188 -23.19 3.40 2.18
N VAL A 189 -22.51 4.36 1.57
CA VAL A 189 -21.49 4.11 0.54
C VAL A 189 -20.21 3.57 1.20
N ALA A 190 -19.64 2.55 0.61
CA ALA A 190 -18.34 2.04 0.99
C ALA A 190 -17.62 1.43 -0.23
N ALA A 191 -16.36 1.10 -0.09
CA ALA A 191 -15.55 0.50 -1.15
C ALA A 191 -14.98 -0.85 -0.70
N GLY A 192 -15.13 -1.87 -1.57
CA GLY A 192 -14.49 -3.17 -1.37
C GLY A 192 -14.85 -3.87 -0.06
N PRO A 193 -13.86 -4.34 0.71
CA PRO A 193 -14.07 -5.25 1.84
C PRO A 193 -14.64 -4.57 3.10
N ASN A 194 -14.83 -3.25 3.13
CA ASN A 194 -15.50 -2.58 4.24
C ASN A 194 -17.03 -2.44 4.07
N LEU A 195 -17.61 -2.87 2.94
CA LEU A 195 -19.06 -2.99 2.79
C LEU A 195 -19.71 -3.88 3.86
N PRO A 196 -19.17 -5.08 4.17
CA PRO A 196 -19.73 -5.95 5.22
C PRO A 196 -19.76 -5.30 6.62
N TRP A 197 -18.89 -4.33 6.90
CA TRP A 197 -18.89 -3.67 8.22
C TRP A 197 -20.21 -2.97 8.52
N VAL A 198 -20.86 -2.41 7.50
CA VAL A 198 -22.16 -1.74 7.64
C VAL A 198 -23.32 -2.66 7.29
N GLU A 199 -23.16 -3.55 6.34
CA GLU A 199 -24.20 -4.50 5.90
C GLU A 199 -24.59 -5.46 7.02
N LEU A 200 -23.62 -6.13 7.64
CA LEU A 200 -23.84 -7.08 8.73
C LEU A 200 -24.45 -6.40 9.96
N PHE A 201 -24.20 -5.11 10.14
CA PHE A 201 -24.83 -4.32 11.17
C PHE A 201 -26.28 -3.92 10.83
N GLY A 202 -26.70 -4.06 9.57
CA GLY A 202 -28.07 -3.81 9.11
C GLY A 202 -28.27 -2.47 8.38
N ALA A 203 -27.20 -1.78 7.98
CA ALA A 203 -27.31 -0.70 7.00
C ALA A 203 -27.45 -1.28 5.58
N ILE A 204 -27.85 -0.45 4.62
CA ILE A 204 -27.96 -0.82 3.21
C ILE A 204 -26.66 -0.42 2.52
N PRO A 205 -25.81 -1.37 2.10
CA PRO A 205 -24.53 -1.05 1.49
C PRO A 205 -24.70 -0.55 0.06
N VAL A 206 -23.94 0.47 -0.32
CA VAL A 206 -23.86 0.99 -1.69
C VAL A 206 -22.39 0.97 -2.12
N THR A 207 -22.08 0.20 -3.16
CA THR A 207 -20.69 0.13 -3.68
C THR A 207 -20.34 1.41 -4.42
N SER A 208 -19.23 2.04 -4.05
CA SER A 208 -18.70 3.24 -4.71
C SER A 208 -17.19 3.35 -4.55
N THR A 209 -16.60 4.39 -5.16
CA THR A 209 -15.17 4.71 -5.08
C THR A 209 -14.99 6.18 -4.71
N LEU A 210 -13.80 6.56 -4.23
CA LEU A 210 -13.49 7.94 -3.83
C LEU A 210 -13.95 9.01 -4.85
N PRO A 211 -13.71 8.86 -6.17
CA PRO A 211 -14.14 9.85 -7.15
C PRO A 211 -15.66 10.00 -7.29
N THR A 212 -16.46 8.98 -6.93
CA THR A 212 -17.91 8.95 -7.16
C THR A 212 -18.75 9.17 -5.89
N MET A 213 -18.19 8.90 -4.70
CA MET A 213 -18.90 8.99 -3.41
C MET A 213 -19.53 10.37 -3.14
N TYR A 214 -18.87 11.46 -3.56
CA TYR A 214 -19.43 12.80 -3.41
C TYR A 214 -20.78 12.92 -4.11
N ASN A 215 -20.86 12.50 -5.37
CA ASN A 215 -22.07 12.57 -6.15
C ASN A 215 -23.16 11.62 -5.62
N ASP A 216 -22.80 10.44 -5.13
CA ASP A 216 -23.76 9.50 -4.54
C ASP A 216 -24.48 10.10 -3.33
N MET A 217 -23.74 10.80 -2.47
CA MET A 217 -24.33 11.53 -1.34
C MET A 217 -25.07 12.81 -1.76
N ALA A 218 -24.50 13.60 -2.69
CA ALA A 218 -25.10 14.84 -3.16
C ALA A 218 -26.45 14.63 -3.86
N THR A 219 -26.62 13.48 -4.53
CA THR A 219 -27.86 13.14 -5.26
C THR A 219 -28.83 12.29 -4.43
N GLY A 220 -28.49 11.96 -3.17
CA GLY A 220 -29.35 11.16 -2.29
C GLY A 220 -29.38 9.65 -2.62
N VAL A 221 -28.43 9.17 -3.45
CA VAL A 221 -28.22 7.72 -3.65
C VAL A 221 -27.78 7.08 -2.35
N ALA A 222 -27.01 7.81 -1.54
CA ALA A 222 -26.58 7.41 -0.21
C ALA A 222 -26.77 8.53 0.82
N GLU A 223 -26.92 8.13 2.09
CA GLU A 223 -27.12 8.99 3.26
C GLU A 223 -25.83 9.14 4.09
N GLY A 224 -24.78 8.41 3.70
CA GLY A 224 -23.49 8.45 4.36
C GLY A 224 -22.45 7.58 3.67
N THR A 225 -21.25 7.59 4.22
CA THR A 225 -20.10 6.86 3.70
C THR A 225 -19.23 6.30 4.81
N VAL A 226 -18.70 5.09 4.61
CA VAL A 226 -17.54 4.59 5.36
C VAL A 226 -16.28 5.06 4.64
N ILE A 227 -15.48 5.86 5.32
CA ILE A 227 -14.27 6.48 4.75
C ILE A 227 -13.31 6.89 5.87
N PHE A 228 -12.30 7.66 5.58
CA PHE A 228 -11.32 8.20 6.51
C PHE A 228 -11.24 9.73 6.45
N PRO A 229 -10.87 10.43 7.54
CA PRO A 229 -10.88 11.89 7.64
C PRO A 229 -10.03 12.61 6.61
N THR A 230 -8.89 12.05 6.19
CA THR A 230 -8.06 12.61 5.12
C THR A 230 -8.82 12.78 3.80
N ALA A 231 -9.74 11.86 3.49
CA ALA A 231 -10.63 12.02 2.33
C ALA A 231 -11.83 12.90 2.65
N HIS A 232 -12.53 12.63 3.76
CA HIS A 232 -13.80 13.25 4.11
C HIS A 232 -13.68 14.76 4.36
N GLY A 233 -12.76 15.17 5.25
CA GLY A 233 -12.48 16.56 5.56
C GLY A 233 -11.44 17.22 4.66
N GLY A 234 -10.72 16.43 3.87
CA GLY A 234 -9.60 16.87 3.04
C GLY A 234 -9.93 16.98 1.55
N GLY A 235 -9.16 16.28 0.74
CA GLY A 235 -9.11 16.48 -0.70
C GLY A 235 -10.40 16.20 -1.47
N TYR A 236 -11.25 15.29 -0.99
CA TYR A 236 -12.51 14.94 -1.64
C TYR A 236 -13.71 15.74 -1.12
N LYS A 237 -13.55 16.50 -0.03
CA LYS A 237 -14.54 17.44 0.51
C LYS A 237 -15.93 16.86 0.78
N PHE A 238 -16.02 15.61 1.20
CA PHE A 238 -17.31 14.96 1.46
C PHE A 238 -18.13 15.66 2.55
N PHE A 239 -17.46 16.43 3.44
CA PHE A 239 -18.10 17.28 4.44
C PHE A 239 -19.11 18.29 3.84
N GLU A 240 -19.00 18.63 2.56
CA GLU A 240 -19.94 19.54 1.91
C GLU A 240 -21.33 18.92 1.79
N VAL A 241 -21.42 17.62 1.60
CA VAL A 241 -22.66 16.83 1.37
C VAL A 241 -23.02 15.92 2.55
N ALA A 242 -22.06 15.55 3.40
CA ALA A 242 -22.21 14.73 4.60
C ALA A 242 -21.42 15.38 5.75
N PRO A 243 -21.96 16.42 6.42
CA PRO A 243 -21.19 17.24 7.36
C PRO A 243 -20.94 16.59 8.72
N TYR A 244 -21.58 15.49 9.06
CA TYR A 244 -21.43 14.82 10.34
C TYR A 244 -20.49 13.63 10.22
N TRP A 245 -19.47 13.63 11.05
CA TRP A 245 -18.45 12.58 11.10
C TRP A 245 -18.50 11.86 12.44
N THR A 246 -18.52 10.54 12.40
CA THR A 246 -18.35 9.72 13.60
C THR A 246 -17.07 8.91 13.51
N VAL A 247 -16.19 9.10 14.47
CA VAL A 247 -15.04 8.21 14.72
C VAL A 247 -15.61 6.95 15.34
N THR A 248 -15.69 5.88 14.56
CA THR A 248 -16.38 4.63 14.92
C THR A 248 -15.46 3.63 15.63
N GLY A 249 -14.13 3.84 15.54
CA GLY A 249 -13.14 2.89 16.05
C GLY A 249 -12.90 1.70 15.11
N PHE A 250 -13.30 1.77 13.85
CA PHE A 250 -12.96 0.70 12.87
C PHE A 250 -11.46 0.52 12.71
N GLY A 251 -10.69 1.59 12.92
CA GLY A 251 -9.25 1.59 12.83
C GLY A 251 -8.70 1.97 11.46
N ALA A 252 -7.41 2.14 11.39
CA ALA A 252 -6.67 2.39 10.15
C ALA A 252 -6.40 1.08 9.41
N MET A 253 -6.25 1.17 8.07
CA MET A 253 -6.02 0.01 7.22
C MET A 253 -4.80 0.20 6.34
N ASN A 254 -3.85 -0.71 6.40
CA ASN A 254 -2.59 -0.63 5.65
C ASN A 254 -2.67 -1.51 4.39
N GLN A 255 -3.27 -1.00 3.33
CA GLN A 255 -3.74 -1.76 2.18
C GLN A 255 -3.19 -1.31 0.83
N ASN A 256 -2.43 -0.21 0.80
CA ASN A 256 -1.78 0.21 -0.43
C ASN A 256 -0.44 -0.51 -0.57
N ILE A 257 -0.28 -1.23 -1.66
CA ILE A 257 0.98 -1.89 -2.02
C ILE A 257 1.62 -1.20 -3.22
N LEU A 258 2.93 -1.35 -3.32
CA LEU A 258 3.72 -0.97 -4.47
C LEU A 258 4.28 -2.25 -5.09
N THR A 259 4.14 -2.40 -6.40
CA THR A 259 4.63 -3.56 -7.14
C THR A 259 5.35 -3.14 -8.40
N ILE A 260 6.30 -3.95 -8.85
CA ILE A 260 6.95 -3.82 -10.15
C ILE A 260 6.64 -5.06 -10.99
N ASN A 261 6.42 -4.88 -12.29
CA ASN A 261 6.30 -5.99 -13.23
C ASN A 261 7.57 -6.87 -13.19
N ALA A 262 7.41 -8.19 -13.06
CA ALA A 262 8.54 -9.09 -12.86
C ALA A 262 9.51 -9.12 -14.07
N ASP A 263 8.99 -9.00 -15.30
CA ASP A 263 9.84 -8.94 -16.50
C ASP A 263 10.61 -7.61 -16.59
N THR A 264 10.05 -6.52 -16.05
CA THR A 264 10.75 -5.24 -15.91
C THR A 264 11.82 -5.34 -14.85
N ALA A 265 11.51 -5.87 -13.66
CA ALA A 265 12.47 -6.07 -12.58
C ALA A 265 13.66 -6.91 -13.02
N ALA A 266 13.42 -7.98 -13.78
CA ALA A 266 14.48 -8.88 -14.30
C ALA A 266 15.43 -8.21 -15.32
N LYS A 267 15.05 -7.08 -15.91
CA LYS A 267 15.87 -6.30 -16.86
C LYS A 267 16.68 -5.19 -16.19
N LEU A 268 16.33 -4.83 -14.97
CA LEU A 268 17.05 -3.79 -14.23
C LEU A 268 18.30 -4.36 -13.56
N PRO A 269 19.40 -3.60 -13.49
CA PRO A 269 20.58 -3.97 -12.72
C PRO A 269 20.23 -4.15 -11.23
N ALA A 270 20.99 -5.01 -10.57
CA ALA A 270 20.75 -5.34 -9.16
C ALA A 270 20.90 -4.13 -8.21
N ASP A 271 21.82 -3.21 -8.52
CA ASP A 271 22.02 -1.96 -7.76
C ASP A 271 20.85 -0.98 -7.96
N VAL A 272 20.31 -0.87 -9.17
CA VAL A 272 19.11 -0.08 -9.45
C VAL A 272 17.88 -0.67 -8.73
N MET A 273 17.68 -1.99 -8.79
CA MET A 273 16.58 -2.66 -8.09
C MET A 273 16.70 -2.47 -6.57
N LYS A 274 17.90 -2.57 -6.02
CA LYS A 274 18.14 -2.32 -4.59
C LYS A 274 17.71 -0.91 -4.17
N ILE A 275 18.05 0.11 -4.98
CA ILE A 275 17.61 1.50 -4.72
C ILE A 275 16.08 1.61 -4.77
N ILE A 276 15.43 1.00 -5.76
CA ILE A 276 13.97 0.97 -5.88
C ILE A 276 13.32 0.35 -4.63
N GLU A 277 13.85 -0.76 -4.12
CA GLU A 277 13.35 -1.43 -2.91
C GLU A 277 13.57 -0.57 -1.65
N GLU A 278 14.74 0.04 -1.51
CA GLU A 278 15.04 0.92 -0.37
C GLU A 278 14.14 2.17 -0.37
N GLU A 279 13.94 2.79 -1.53
CA GLU A 279 13.05 3.95 -1.66
C GLU A 279 11.56 3.58 -1.52
N ALA A 280 11.18 2.35 -1.83
CA ALA A 280 9.84 1.86 -1.54
C ALA A 280 9.55 1.82 -0.04
N LEU A 281 10.51 1.43 0.80
CA LEU A 281 10.39 1.51 2.26
C LEU A 281 10.21 2.95 2.74
N VAL A 282 11.04 3.87 2.25
CA VAL A 282 10.96 5.30 2.58
C VAL A 282 9.59 5.86 2.18
N TYR A 283 9.14 5.51 0.98
CA TYR A 283 7.82 5.89 0.47
C TYR A 283 6.68 5.41 1.38
N GLY A 284 6.66 4.13 1.77
CA GLY A 284 5.62 3.58 2.63
C GLY A 284 5.52 4.31 3.98
N ILE A 285 6.67 4.62 4.58
CA ILE A 285 6.74 5.40 5.83
C ILE A 285 6.22 6.83 5.60
N ALA A 286 6.63 7.49 4.52
CA ALA A 286 6.20 8.85 4.19
C ALA A 286 4.69 8.94 3.96
N VAL A 287 4.08 7.94 3.33
CA VAL A 287 2.62 7.87 3.15
C VAL A 287 1.90 7.77 4.49
N ASN A 288 2.37 6.88 5.38
CA ASN A 288 1.74 6.70 6.70
C ASN A 288 1.86 7.95 7.56
N GLU A 289 2.99 8.65 7.50
CA GLU A 289 3.15 9.95 8.19
C GLU A 289 2.23 11.02 7.60
N ASP A 290 2.17 11.14 6.27
CA ASP A 290 1.30 12.09 5.57
C ASP A 290 -0.18 11.83 5.91
N ALA A 291 -0.63 10.57 5.90
CA ALA A 291 -1.99 10.19 6.27
C ALA A 291 -2.28 10.52 7.74
N SER A 292 -1.36 10.20 8.66
CA SER A 292 -1.50 10.49 10.09
C SER A 292 -1.62 11.99 10.38
N VAL A 293 -0.81 12.81 9.73
CA VAL A 293 -0.88 14.28 9.86
C VAL A 293 -2.19 14.81 9.27
N ASN A 294 -2.61 14.31 8.13
CA ASN A 294 -3.84 14.78 7.46
C ASN A 294 -5.12 14.25 8.12
N TYR A 295 -5.08 13.17 8.89
CA TYR A 295 -6.17 12.75 9.76
C TYR A 295 -6.65 13.89 10.67
N TYR A 296 -5.74 14.49 11.45
CA TYR A 296 -6.09 15.59 12.36
C TYR A 296 -6.51 16.85 11.62
N LYS A 297 -5.90 17.15 10.48
CA LYS A 297 -6.31 18.27 9.63
C LYS A 297 -7.72 18.05 9.07
N GLY A 298 -8.05 16.82 8.67
CA GLY A 298 -9.37 16.44 8.21
C GLY A 298 -10.43 16.66 9.30
N LEU A 299 -10.20 16.14 10.52
CA LEU A 299 -11.10 16.35 11.65
C LEU A 299 -11.28 17.85 12.00
N ALA A 300 -10.18 18.61 12.06
CA ALA A 300 -10.24 20.05 12.33
C ALA A 300 -11.07 20.78 11.26
N LYS A 301 -10.92 20.38 10.00
CA LYS A 301 -11.69 20.95 8.88
C LYS A 301 -13.19 20.67 9.01
N LEU A 302 -13.58 19.48 9.43
CA LEU A 302 -14.98 19.15 9.68
C LEU A 302 -15.62 20.03 10.74
N VAL A 303 -14.90 20.29 11.84
CA VAL A 303 -15.37 21.20 12.90
C VAL A 303 -15.48 22.64 12.38
N GLU A 304 -14.46 23.15 11.70
CA GLU A 304 -14.43 24.49 11.12
C GLU A 304 -15.58 24.73 10.14
N GLU A 305 -15.79 23.81 9.21
CA GLU A 305 -16.84 23.93 8.18
C GLU A 305 -18.24 23.76 8.77
N GLY A 306 -18.38 22.89 9.77
CA GLY A 306 -19.62 22.79 10.53
C GLY A 306 -19.99 24.10 11.22
N GLN A 307 -19.04 24.72 11.91
CA GLN A 307 -19.26 26.03 12.58
C GLN A 307 -19.66 27.13 11.57
N LYS A 308 -19.03 27.20 10.41
CA LYS A 308 -19.38 28.14 9.33
C LYS A 308 -20.83 27.99 8.86
N ARG A 309 -21.38 26.78 8.94
CA ARG A 309 -22.75 26.45 8.55
C ARG A 309 -23.74 26.56 9.73
N GLY A 310 -23.27 26.92 10.92
CA GLY A 310 -24.09 26.94 12.13
C GLY A 310 -24.45 25.55 12.67
N LEU A 311 -23.70 24.52 12.28
CA LEU A 311 -23.87 23.16 12.79
C LEU A 311 -23.02 22.98 14.06
N SER A 312 -23.54 22.19 15.00
CA SER A 312 -22.83 21.75 16.20
C SER A 312 -22.53 20.25 16.12
N ASP A 313 -21.55 19.80 16.90
CA ASP A 313 -21.24 18.38 17.07
C ASP A 313 -21.00 17.63 15.74
N THR A 314 -20.32 18.27 14.79
CA THR A 314 -20.02 17.68 13.48
C THR A 314 -18.95 16.58 13.53
N VAL A 315 -18.24 16.43 14.64
CA VAL A 315 -17.35 15.30 14.93
C VAL A 315 -17.78 14.66 16.24
N TYR A 316 -18.11 13.39 16.18
CA TYR A 316 -18.54 12.58 17.32
C TYR A 316 -17.63 11.35 17.47
N TYR A 317 -17.29 11.00 18.69
CA TYR A 317 -16.54 9.79 19.02
C TYR A 317 -17.49 8.73 19.57
N LEU A 318 -17.64 7.63 18.86
CA LEU A 318 -18.53 6.55 19.28
C LEU A 318 -17.96 5.87 20.54
N PRO A 319 -18.73 5.84 21.66
CA PRO A 319 -18.29 5.17 22.88
C PRO A 319 -17.97 3.70 22.67
N ILE A 320 -17.01 3.15 23.43
CA ILE A 320 -16.56 1.76 23.30
C ILE A 320 -17.71 0.75 23.46
N GLU A 321 -18.70 1.07 24.28
CA GLU A 321 -19.89 0.23 24.48
C GLU A 321 -20.74 0.16 23.21
N GLN A 322 -20.79 1.24 22.42
CA GLN A 322 -21.48 1.26 21.13
C GLN A 322 -20.64 0.57 20.04
N GLN A 323 -19.32 0.69 20.10
CA GLN A 323 -18.40 -0.07 19.24
C GLN A 323 -18.57 -1.57 19.50
N ALA A 324 -18.66 -1.98 20.78
CA ALA A 324 -18.87 -3.39 21.16
C ALA A 324 -20.21 -3.94 20.63
N ILE A 325 -21.30 -3.15 20.66
CA ILE A 325 -22.58 -3.56 20.06
C ILE A 325 -22.41 -3.82 18.56
N TRP A 326 -21.66 -2.99 17.87
CA TRP A 326 -21.39 -3.15 16.44
C TRP A 326 -20.49 -4.37 16.17
N ALA A 327 -19.37 -4.46 16.89
CA ALA A 327 -18.42 -5.57 16.75
C ALA A 327 -19.04 -6.94 17.01
N GLU A 328 -20.00 -7.02 17.97
CA GLU A 328 -20.72 -8.27 18.28
C GLU A 328 -21.57 -8.77 17.11
N GLU A 329 -22.18 -7.86 16.33
CA GLU A 329 -22.92 -8.25 15.11
C GLU A 329 -22.00 -8.79 14.00
N LEU A 330 -20.72 -8.43 14.04
CA LEU A 330 -19.70 -8.86 13.07
C LEU A 330 -18.91 -10.10 13.53
N LYS A 331 -19.10 -10.60 14.75
CA LYS A 331 -18.17 -11.53 15.41
C LYS A 331 -17.87 -12.82 14.66
N ASP A 332 -18.80 -13.34 13.88
CA ASP A 332 -18.62 -14.58 13.13
C ASP A 332 -17.94 -14.37 11.78
N TRP A 333 -18.00 -13.15 11.24
CA TRP A 333 -17.51 -12.83 9.91
C TRP A 333 -15.98 -12.93 9.78
N PRO A 334 -15.15 -12.41 10.71
CA PRO A 334 -13.69 -12.58 10.66
C PRO A 334 -13.26 -14.05 10.58
N ASN A 335 -13.87 -14.91 11.40
CA ASN A 335 -13.57 -16.36 11.37
C ASN A 335 -13.99 -17.00 10.05
N GLN A 336 -15.13 -16.63 9.49
CA GLN A 336 -15.55 -17.12 8.17
C GLN A 336 -14.54 -16.73 7.10
N ARG A 337 -14.08 -15.46 7.07
CA ARG A 337 -13.08 -14.97 6.11
C ARG A 337 -11.73 -15.67 6.27
N ALA A 338 -11.30 -15.97 7.51
CA ALA A 338 -10.11 -16.77 7.77
C ALA A 338 -10.22 -18.18 7.18
N ASN A 339 -11.39 -18.82 7.32
CA ASN A 339 -11.66 -20.15 6.73
C ASN A 339 -11.76 -20.09 5.20
N ASP A 340 -12.29 -19.02 4.61
CA ASP A 340 -12.31 -18.86 3.17
C ASP A 340 -10.88 -18.80 2.60
N ILE A 341 -9.98 -18.03 3.24
CA ILE A 341 -8.56 -17.98 2.84
C ILE A 341 -7.91 -19.36 3.00
N LEU A 342 -8.16 -20.06 4.10
CA LEU A 342 -7.61 -21.41 4.31
C LEU A 342 -8.10 -22.38 3.23
N ASN A 343 -9.38 -22.35 2.89
CA ASN A 343 -9.97 -23.31 1.94
C ASN A 343 -9.61 -23.01 0.49
N GLU A 344 -9.51 -21.73 0.11
CA GLU A 344 -9.26 -21.31 -1.27
C GLU A 344 -7.76 -21.24 -1.61
N TYR A 345 -6.93 -20.84 -0.64
CA TYR A 345 -5.50 -20.57 -0.83
C TYR A 345 -4.57 -21.54 -0.10
N GLY A 346 -5.11 -22.36 0.82
CA GLY A 346 -4.30 -23.24 1.66
C GLY A 346 -3.46 -22.51 2.73
N ILE A 347 -3.70 -21.20 2.91
CA ILE A 347 -2.99 -20.35 3.88
C ILE A 347 -3.71 -20.40 5.23
N ASP A 348 -2.99 -20.67 6.30
CA ASP A 348 -3.57 -20.72 7.67
C ASP A 348 -3.90 -19.30 8.18
N ALA A 349 -4.92 -18.68 7.57
CA ALA A 349 -5.39 -17.36 7.97
C ALA A 349 -6.06 -17.36 9.36
N ILE A 350 -6.52 -18.53 9.85
CA ILE A 350 -7.01 -18.69 11.23
C ILE A 350 -5.92 -18.27 12.20
N LYS A 351 -4.73 -18.84 12.03
CA LYS A 351 -3.57 -18.53 12.85
C LYS A 351 -3.07 -17.09 12.63
N ILE A 352 -3.02 -16.65 11.38
CA ILE A 352 -2.49 -15.31 11.01
C ILE A 352 -3.36 -14.20 11.59
N MET A 353 -4.69 -14.32 11.52
CA MET A 353 -5.60 -13.30 12.02
C MET A 353 -5.68 -13.30 13.56
N ASP A 354 -5.57 -14.47 14.20
CA ASP A 354 -5.45 -14.55 15.65
C ASP A 354 -4.14 -13.88 16.12
N GLU A 355 -3.02 -14.19 15.47
CA GLU A 355 -1.72 -13.58 15.76
C GLU A 355 -1.72 -12.06 15.47
N TYR A 356 -2.44 -11.61 14.44
CA TYR A 356 -2.63 -10.17 14.19
C TYR A 356 -3.29 -9.50 15.40
N MET A 357 -4.33 -10.10 15.96
CA MET A 357 -5.00 -9.54 17.14
C MET A 357 -4.07 -9.53 18.36
N ASP A 358 -3.32 -10.62 18.60
CA ASP A 358 -2.33 -10.68 19.68
C ASP A 358 -1.25 -9.60 19.55
N MET A 359 -0.67 -9.44 18.37
CA MET A 359 0.35 -8.42 18.12
C MET A 359 -0.20 -6.99 18.28
N MET A 360 -1.46 -6.76 17.94
CA MET A 360 -2.10 -5.47 18.18
C MET A 360 -2.32 -5.20 19.67
N GLU A 361 -2.65 -6.25 20.47
CA GLU A 361 -2.71 -6.16 21.94
C GLU A 361 -1.34 -5.86 22.55
N GLU A 362 -0.26 -6.47 22.03
CA GLU A 362 1.11 -6.15 22.41
C GLU A 362 1.49 -4.68 22.14
N GLU A 363 0.94 -4.10 21.08
CA GLU A 363 1.06 -2.66 20.76
C GLU A 363 0.11 -1.77 21.61
N GLY A 364 -0.61 -2.36 22.56
CA GLY A 364 -1.49 -1.65 23.51
C GLY A 364 -2.90 -1.38 22.99
N HIS A 365 -3.34 -2.06 21.92
CA HIS A 365 -4.72 -1.96 21.45
C HIS A 365 -5.66 -2.76 22.37
N VAL A 366 -6.87 -2.23 22.59
CA VAL A 366 -7.95 -2.88 23.34
C VAL A 366 -9.14 -3.08 22.42
N TRP A 367 -9.44 -4.32 22.10
CA TRP A 367 -10.57 -4.67 21.25
C TRP A 367 -11.90 -4.45 21.97
N PRO A 368 -12.91 -3.81 21.35
CA PRO A 368 -14.25 -3.75 21.92
C PRO A 368 -14.89 -5.16 22.03
N VAL A 369 -14.56 -6.05 21.07
CA VAL A 369 -14.83 -7.48 21.07
C VAL A 369 -13.62 -8.17 20.45
N ARG A 370 -12.99 -9.10 21.17
CA ARG A 370 -11.93 -9.93 20.59
C ARG A 370 -12.58 -11.05 19.78
N TYR A 371 -12.30 -11.11 18.50
CA TYR A 371 -12.82 -12.15 17.61
C TYR A 371 -12.14 -13.49 17.89
N GLU A 372 -12.88 -14.57 17.70
CA GLU A 372 -12.39 -15.94 17.88
C GLU A 372 -12.17 -16.59 16.51
N PHE A 373 -11.03 -17.25 16.36
CA PHE A 373 -10.67 -17.95 15.12
C PHE A 373 -10.58 -19.45 15.37
N LYS A 374 -11.32 -20.21 14.56
CA LYS A 374 -11.35 -21.68 14.62
C LYS A 374 -11.70 -22.25 13.25
N LYS A 375 -11.27 -23.48 13.01
CA LYS A 375 -11.60 -24.20 11.78
C LYS A 375 -13.10 -24.53 11.78
N LEU A 376 -13.79 -24.22 10.66
CA LEU A 376 -15.19 -24.53 10.40
C LEU A 376 -15.34 -25.88 9.70
#